data_88f98caf865618d4e9ee2483eb5e6835
#
_entry.id   88f98caf865618d4e9ee2483eb5e6835
#
_cell.length_a   1.000
_cell.length_b   1.000
_cell.length_c   1.000
_cell.angle_alpha   90.00
_cell.angle_beta   90.00
_cell.angle_gamma   90.00
#
_symmetry.space_group_name_H-M   'P 1'
#
loop_
_entity.id
_entity.type
_entity.pdbx_description
1 polymer ?
#
loop_
_entity_poly.entity_id
_entity_poly.type
_entity_poly.pdbx_seq_one_letter_code
_entity_poly.pdbx_strand_id
1 'polypeptide(L)'
;QITPADLAAEALALAELAGAERFHFAGTSIGGVVGQQLIAAHSDRLLSATLTNTGAVIGNPDLWNTRAGRVRQEGLVAMSEEIVPRWFAPKAFEASPALKAGWCVQMGRGDDESYAQLCEMLGRDTFTGKLSGKSTLHKVRVQLFGGSEDMATPPATLEALTAELDGAPLEIFDGVGHVPAVEAPTLFAQKLLAVMATDLGDVANHGVAYATGLETRKQVLGEEHVARSTANANSLDAPFQQMITRLAWGELWSNDDLTRRERSMITTGILAALGREELTLHLKTAKRIGLTEAELRQVLMHVAIYGGVPAANHAFALAKELGWGE
;
A
#
# COMPACT_ATOMS: atom_id res chain seq x y z
N GLN A 1 6.15 2.44 34.73
CA GLN A 1 4.78 2.13 34.31
C GLN A 1 4.64 2.47 32.83
N ILE A 2 4.41 1.47 31.98
CA ILE A 2 4.30 1.63 30.53
C ILE A 2 3.05 2.43 30.18
N THR A 3 3.15 3.29 29.15
CA THR A 3 2.04 4.09 28.59
C THR A 3 1.94 3.88 27.06
N PRO A 4 0.79 4.20 26.43
CA PRO A 4 0.69 4.21 24.96
C PRO A 4 1.73 5.12 24.28
N ALA A 5 2.14 6.21 24.95
CA ALA A 5 3.16 7.12 24.45
C ALA A 5 4.55 6.48 24.40
N ASP A 6 4.90 5.66 25.37
CA ASP A 6 6.17 4.91 25.36
C ASP A 6 6.23 3.94 24.20
N LEU A 7 5.14 3.20 23.94
CA LEU A 7 5.05 2.27 22.82
C LEU A 7 5.07 3.00 21.46
N ALA A 8 4.45 4.17 21.37
CA ALA A 8 4.52 5.00 20.18
C ALA A 8 5.93 5.54 19.93
N ALA A 9 6.67 5.90 21.01
CA ALA A 9 8.05 6.34 20.91
C ALA A 9 8.98 5.24 20.32
N GLU A 10 8.76 3.97 20.68
CA GLU A 10 9.47 2.84 20.10
C GLU A 10 9.22 2.72 18.59
N ALA A 11 7.96 2.87 18.15
CA ALA A 11 7.61 2.84 16.73
C ALA A 11 8.26 4.01 15.95
N LEU A 12 8.32 5.20 16.55
CA LEU A 12 8.99 6.37 15.99
C LEU A 12 10.51 6.16 15.88
N ALA A 13 11.13 5.60 16.93
CA ALA A 13 12.54 5.29 16.93
C ALA A 13 12.92 4.28 15.82
N LEU A 14 12.08 3.26 15.59
CA LEU A 14 12.27 2.33 14.47
C LEU A 14 12.16 3.01 13.12
N ALA A 15 11.21 3.93 12.93
CA ALA A 15 11.08 4.72 11.72
C ALA A 15 12.32 5.61 11.49
N GLU A 16 12.86 6.23 12.53
CA GLU A 16 14.09 7.03 12.46
C GLU A 16 15.31 6.19 12.09
N LEU A 17 15.47 5.00 12.70
CA LEU A 17 16.53 4.06 12.35
C LEU A 17 16.44 3.59 10.89
N ALA A 18 15.23 3.49 10.34
CA ALA A 18 15.00 3.19 8.93
C ALA A 18 15.17 4.41 8.00
N GLY A 19 15.46 5.60 8.54
CA GLY A 19 15.55 6.84 7.77
C GLY A 19 14.21 7.34 7.23
N ALA A 20 13.09 6.88 7.79
CA ALA A 20 11.75 7.24 7.35
C ALA A 20 11.23 8.49 8.08
N GLU A 21 11.12 9.61 7.37
CA GLU A 21 10.48 10.82 7.89
C GLU A 21 8.98 10.60 8.13
N ARG A 22 8.31 9.93 7.19
CA ARG A 22 6.91 9.50 7.30
C ARG A 22 6.78 8.02 6.95
N PHE A 23 5.79 7.35 7.53
CA PHE A 23 5.61 5.91 7.35
C PHE A 23 4.13 5.49 7.37
N HIS A 24 3.83 4.33 6.79
CA HIS A 24 2.57 3.63 6.98
C HIS A 24 2.63 2.83 8.26
N PHE A 25 1.60 2.94 9.09
CA PHE A 25 1.49 2.16 10.32
C PHE A 25 0.36 1.13 10.20
N ALA A 26 0.61 -0.10 10.61
CA ALA A 26 -0.41 -1.13 10.78
C ALA A 26 -0.26 -1.79 12.15
N GLY A 27 -1.35 -1.86 12.90
CA GLY A 27 -1.32 -2.41 14.26
C GLY A 27 -2.57 -3.19 14.63
N THR A 28 -2.39 -4.40 15.18
CA THR A 28 -3.45 -5.27 15.67
C THR A 28 -3.54 -5.18 17.18
N SER A 29 -4.75 -5.12 17.76
CA SER A 29 -4.99 -5.16 19.18
C SER A 29 -4.30 -4.02 19.92
N ILE A 30 -3.34 -4.31 20.82
CA ILE A 30 -2.48 -3.31 21.45
C ILE A 30 -1.69 -2.47 20.43
N GLY A 31 -1.32 -3.05 19.28
CA GLY A 31 -0.74 -2.31 18.16
C GLY A 31 -1.71 -1.25 17.61
N GLY A 32 -3.02 -1.51 17.65
CA GLY A 32 -4.04 -0.53 17.33
C GLY A 32 -4.12 0.61 18.38
N VAL A 33 -3.85 0.34 19.65
CA VAL A 33 -3.70 1.37 20.70
C VAL A 33 -2.49 2.26 20.42
N VAL A 34 -1.36 1.67 20.01
CA VAL A 34 -0.18 2.43 19.57
C VAL A 34 -0.52 3.32 18.38
N GLY A 35 -1.26 2.79 17.38
CA GLY A 35 -1.71 3.56 16.22
C GLY A 35 -2.61 4.74 16.60
N GLN A 36 -3.52 4.55 17.57
CA GLN A 36 -4.35 5.65 18.10
C GLN A 36 -3.49 6.74 18.78
N GLN A 37 -2.46 6.36 19.50
CA GLN A 37 -1.51 7.30 20.09
C GLN A 37 -0.72 8.07 19.01
N LEU A 38 -0.25 7.38 17.97
CA LEU A 38 0.43 8.00 16.84
C LEU A 38 -0.49 8.99 16.12
N ILE A 39 -1.75 8.64 15.86
CA ILE A 39 -2.75 9.53 15.27
C ILE A 39 -2.97 10.77 16.16
N ALA A 40 -3.09 10.57 17.47
CA ALA A 40 -3.39 11.64 18.40
C ALA A 40 -2.25 12.67 18.57
N ALA A 41 -0.98 12.22 18.52
CA ALA A 41 0.17 13.02 18.90
C ALA A 41 1.21 13.21 17.78
N HIS A 42 1.23 12.34 16.78
CA HIS A 42 2.27 12.29 15.74
C HIS A 42 1.70 12.06 14.34
N SER A 43 0.53 12.63 14.05
CA SER A 43 -0.15 12.45 12.76
C SER A 43 0.67 12.95 11.56
N ASP A 44 1.55 13.90 11.76
CA ASP A 44 2.50 14.44 10.78
C ASP A 44 3.54 13.40 10.35
N ARG A 45 3.80 12.37 11.17
CA ARG A 45 4.72 11.28 10.87
C ARG A 45 4.05 10.13 10.10
N LEU A 46 2.72 10.15 9.94
CA LEU A 46 1.97 9.08 9.30
C LEU A 46 1.63 9.40 7.84
N LEU A 47 1.84 8.42 6.96
CA LEU A 47 1.26 8.35 5.63
C LEU A 47 -0.16 7.76 5.71
N SER A 48 -0.33 6.63 6.41
CA SER A 48 -1.61 6.03 6.74
C SER A 48 -1.54 5.27 8.06
N ALA A 49 -2.69 5.00 8.68
CA ALA A 49 -2.82 4.15 9.85
C ALA A 49 -3.90 3.09 9.62
N THR A 50 -3.51 1.82 9.61
CA THR A 50 -4.41 0.68 9.57
C THR A 50 -4.50 0.07 10.97
N LEU A 51 -5.67 0.18 11.61
CA LEU A 51 -5.90 -0.34 12.95
C LEU A 51 -6.82 -1.57 12.85
N THR A 52 -6.36 -2.69 13.40
CA THR A 52 -7.12 -3.93 13.28
C THR A 52 -7.43 -4.52 14.65
N ASN A 53 -8.64 -5.09 14.80
CA ASN A 53 -9.00 -5.88 15.97
C ASN A 53 -8.63 -5.16 17.29
N THR A 54 -9.12 -3.94 17.46
CA THR A 54 -8.77 -3.01 18.54
C THR A 54 -9.97 -2.15 18.94
N GLY A 55 -9.79 -1.20 19.82
CA GLY A 55 -10.81 -0.26 20.26
C GLY A 55 -10.22 0.93 21.02
N ALA A 56 -11.01 1.99 21.18
CA ALA A 56 -10.65 3.10 22.06
C ALA A 56 -10.59 2.65 23.52
N VAL A 57 -11.40 1.63 23.85
CA VAL A 57 -11.37 0.86 25.11
C VAL A 57 -11.30 -0.61 24.74
N ILE A 58 -10.38 -1.36 25.34
CA ILE A 58 -10.29 -2.81 25.17
C ILE A 58 -10.53 -3.46 26.55
N GLY A 59 -11.62 -4.21 26.67
CA GLY A 59 -12.00 -4.83 27.96
C GLY A 59 -12.38 -3.80 29.03
N ASN A 60 -12.03 -4.08 30.26
CA ASN A 60 -12.24 -3.18 31.39
C ASN A 60 -11.09 -3.31 32.44
N PRO A 61 -10.95 -2.34 33.38
CA PRO A 61 -9.88 -2.34 34.37
C PRO A 61 -9.77 -3.62 35.22
N ASP A 62 -10.91 -4.17 35.65
CA ASP A 62 -10.92 -5.34 36.51
C ASP A 62 -10.41 -6.59 35.80
N LEU A 63 -10.83 -6.77 34.54
CA LEU A 63 -10.35 -7.86 33.68
C LEU A 63 -8.83 -7.79 33.50
N TRP A 64 -8.31 -6.62 33.17
CA TRP A 64 -6.90 -6.44 32.89
C TRP A 64 -6.02 -6.52 34.14
N ASN A 65 -6.44 -5.94 35.27
CA ASN A 65 -5.73 -6.03 36.53
C ASN A 65 -5.71 -7.47 37.06
N THR A 66 -6.83 -8.20 36.96
CA THR A 66 -6.89 -9.62 37.27
C THR A 66 -5.93 -10.43 36.42
N ARG A 67 -5.89 -10.18 35.11
CA ARG A 67 -4.97 -10.87 34.21
C ARG A 67 -3.51 -10.55 34.52
N ALA A 68 -3.18 -9.30 34.77
CA ALA A 68 -1.82 -8.89 35.22
C ALA A 68 -1.37 -9.62 36.48
N GLY A 69 -2.27 -9.70 37.48
CA GLY A 69 -1.99 -10.44 38.71
C GLY A 69 -1.77 -11.94 38.48
N ARG A 70 -2.60 -12.56 37.63
CA ARG A 70 -2.47 -13.98 37.29
C ARG A 70 -1.17 -14.27 36.52
N VAL A 71 -0.79 -13.43 35.56
CA VAL A 71 0.46 -13.62 34.81
C VAL A 71 1.67 -13.60 35.72
N ARG A 72 1.71 -12.68 36.73
CA ARG A 72 2.80 -12.64 37.72
C ARG A 72 2.87 -13.87 38.61
N GLN A 73 1.74 -14.55 38.78
CA GLN A 73 1.66 -15.74 39.65
C GLN A 73 1.83 -17.05 38.89
N GLU A 74 1.19 -17.17 37.71
CA GLU A 74 1.07 -18.40 36.98
C GLU A 74 2.05 -18.49 35.78
N GLY A 75 2.48 -17.32 35.26
CA GLY A 75 3.32 -17.17 34.08
C GLY A 75 2.57 -17.31 32.75
N LEU A 76 3.13 -16.73 31.70
CA LEU A 76 2.55 -16.74 30.35
C LEU A 76 2.46 -18.16 29.76
N VAL A 77 3.38 -19.05 30.11
CA VAL A 77 3.35 -20.45 29.64
C VAL A 77 2.06 -21.13 30.07
N ALA A 78 1.71 -21.05 31.34
CA ALA A 78 0.48 -21.68 31.87
C ALA A 78 -0.78 -21.00 31.33
N MET A 79 -0.79 -19.67 31.19
CA MET A 79 -1.95 -18.92 30.77
C MET A 79 -2.19 -18.98 29.25
N SER A 80 -1.20 -19.36 28.47
CA SER A 80 -1.30 -19.39 27.00
C SER A 80 -2.40 -20.32 26.48
N GLU A 81 -2.61 -21.46 27.14
CA GLU A 81 -3.64 -22.45 26.79
C GLU A 81 -5.07 -21.91 26.92
N GLU A 82 -5.30 -20.92 27.78
CA GLU A 82 -6.59 -20.25 27.96
C GLU A 82 -6.73 -19.05 27.01
N ILE A 83 -5.66 -18.30 26.80
CA ILE A 83 -5.68 -17.01 26.09
C ILE A 83 -5.66 -17.21 24.57
N VAL A 84 -4.74 -18.03 24.06
CA VAL A 84 -4.52 -18.21 22.62
C VAL A 84 -5.77 -18.69 21.87
N PRO A 85 -6.60 -19.62 22.37
CA PRO A 85 -7.83 -20.04 21.69
C PRO A 85 -8.82 -18.89 21.40
N ARG A 86 -8.75 -17.80 22.15
CA ARG A 86 -9.63 -16.63 21.94
C ARG A 86 -9.20 -15.72 20.82
N TRP A 87 -7.98 -15.93 20.29
CA TRP A 87 -7.43 -15.09 19.22
C TRP A 87 -7.78 -15.57 17.83
N PHE A 88 -8.21 -16.82 17.68
CA PHE A 88 -8.42 -17.41 16.37
C PHE A 88 -9.84 -17.96 16.23
N ALA A 89 -10.41 -17.83 15.04
CA ALA A 89 -11.65 -18.48 14.69
C ALA A 89 -11.50 -20.02 14.75
N PRO A 90 -12.53 -20.78 15.11
CA PRO A 90 -12.47 -22.25 15.19
C PRO A 90 -11.92 -22.90 13.92
N LYS A 91 -12.33 -22.42 12.75
CA LYS A 91 -11.87 -22.94 11.45
C LYS A 91 -10.36 -22.76 11.21
N ALA A 92 -9.73 -21.77 11.85
CA ALA A 92 -8.28 -21.59 11.72
C ALA A 92 -7.51 -22.75 12.38
N PHE A 93 -8.00 -23.28 13.49
CA PHE A 93 -7.42 -24.46 14.15
C PHE A 93 -7.70 -25.75 13.35
N GLU A 94 -8.86 -25.86 12.68
CA GLU A 94 -9.17 -26.97 11.79
C GLU A 94 -8.23 -26.99 10.58
N ALA A 95 -8.00 -25.82 9.98
CA ALA A 95 -7.11 -25.66 8.83
C ALA A 95 -5.63 -25.85 9.19
N SER A 96 -5.22 -25.52 10.42
CA SER A 96 -3.85 -25.65 10.91
C SER A 96 -3.82 -26.17 12.35
N PRO A 97 -3.81 -27.50 12.55
CA PRO A 97 -3.80 -28.10 13.89
C PRO A 97 -2.61 -27.67 14.77
N ALA A 98 -1.49 -27.32 14.16
CA ALA A 98 -0.29 -26.83 14.87
C ALA A 98 -0.39 -25.37 15.34
N LEU A 99 -1.39 -24.62 14.87
CA LEU A 99 -1.52 -23.18 15.10
C LEU A 99 -1.60 -22.86 16.60
N LYS A 100 -2.47 -23.56 17.35
CA LYS A 100 -2.62 -23.36 18.79
C LYS A 100 -1.31 -23.57 19.52
N ALA A 101 -0.68 -24.74 19.32
CA ALA A 101 0.57 -25.10 20.00
C ALA A 101 1.70 -24.11 19.68
N GLY A 102 1.82 -23.70 18.40
CA GLY A 102 2.82 -22.72 17.98
C GLY A 102 2.64 -21.35 18.66
N TRP A 103 1.41 -20.87 18.77
CA TRP A 103 1.12 -19.59 19.40
C TRP A 103 1.21 -19.66 20.93
N CYS A 104 0.88 -20.80 21.56
CA CYS A 104 1.14 -20.99 23.00
C CYS A 104 2.65 -20.93 23.29
N VAL A 105 3.47 -21.59 22.50
CA VAL A 105 4.94 -21.48 22.60
C VAL A 105 5.42 -20.05 22.40
N GLN A 106 4.89 -19.35 21.39
CA GLN A 106 5.29 -17.97 21.12
C GLN A 106 4.89 -17.03 22.26
N MET A 107 3.68 -17.15 22.81
CA MET A 107 3.23 -16.37 23.94
C MET A 107 4.09 -16.66 25.17
N GLY A 108 4.41 -17.92 25.44
CA GLY A 108 5.23 -18.33 26.58
C GLY A 108 6.70 -17.88 26.53
N ARG A 109 7.16 -17.33 25.38
CA ARG A 109 8.50 -16.68 25.25
C ARG A 109 8.50 -15.23 25.71
N GLY A 110 7.33 -14.65 25.94
CA GLY A 110 7.22 -13.29 26.43
C GLY A 110 7.71 -13.16 27.87
N ASP A 111 8.05 -11.95 28.26
CA ASP A 111 8.38 -11.62 29.63
C ASP A 111 7.10 -11.36 30.45
N ASP A 112 6.92 -12.11 31.52
CA ASP A 112 5.69 -12.08 32.33
C ASP A 112 5.41 -10.68 32.91
N GLU A 113 6.43 -9.98 33.41
CA GLU A 113 6.25 -8.65 33.98
C GLU A 113 5.92 -7.60 32.91
N SER A 114 6.59 -7.66 31.73
CA SER A 114 6.27 -6.76 30.62
C SER A 114 4.82 -6.96 30.15
N TYR A 115 4.36 -8.21 30.04
CA TYR A 115 2.97 -8.51 29.66
C TYR A 115 1.99 -8.01 30.73
N ALA A 116 2.29 -8.19 32.01
CA ALA A 116 1.46 -7.70 33.09
C ALA A 116 1.33 -6.17 33.07
N GLN A 117 2.43 -5.45 32.84
CA GLN A 117 2.41 -3.99 32.68
C GLN A 117 1.60 -3.52 31.47
N LEU A 118 1.64 -4.25 30.36
CA LEU A 118 0.79 -3.97 29.19
C LEU A 118 -0.70 -4.21 29.51
N CYS A 119 -1.03 -5.24 30.29
CA CYS A 119 -2.39 -5.45 30.80
C CYS A 119 -2.86 -4.27 31.66
N GLU A 120 -2.04 -3.83 32.63
CA GLU A 120 -2.34 -2.67 33.48
C GLU A 120 -2.52 -1.39 32.67
N MET A 121 -1.71 -1.19 31.62
CA MET A 121 -1.88 -0.09 30.65
C MET A 121 -3.25 -0.14 29.96
N LEU A 122 -3.65 -1.30 29.41
CA LEU A 122 -4.96 -1.47 28.77
C LEU A 122 -6.14 -1.28 29.74
N GLY A 123 -5.96 -1.60 31.02
CA GLY A 123 -6.97 -1.37 32.04
C GLY A 123 -7.11 0.11 32.45
N ARG A 124 -6.06 0.89 32.32
CA ARG A 124 -5.99 2.29 32.78
C ARG A 124 -6.25 3.28 31.63
N ASP A 125 -5.68 3.03 30.47
CA ASP A 125 -5.64 4.01 29.39
C ASP A 125 -6.78 3.79 28.39
N THR A 126 -7.38 4.89 27.95
CA THR A 126 -8.47 4.91 26.97
C THR A 126 -8.25 6.05 25.97
N PHE A 127 -8.75 5.86 24.77
CA PHE A 127 -8.80 6.89 23.73
C PHE A 127 -10.19 7.51 23.52
N THR A 128 -11.17 7.13 24.35
CA THR A 128 -12.52 7.74 24.31
C THR A 128 -12.44 9.25 24.48
N GLY A 129 -13.01 9.99 23.54
CA GLY A 129 -13.01 11.46 23.51
C GLY A 129 -11.65 12.10 23.23
N LYS A 130 -10.62 11.32 22.90
CA LYS A 130 -9.26 11.84 22.63
C LYS A 130 -8.94 11.98 21.16
N LEU A 131 -9.71 11.37 20.27
CA LEU A 131 -9.44 11.33 18.83
C LEU A 131 -10.41 12.23 18.04
N SER A 132 -11.69 12.24 18.39
CA SER A 132 -12.73 12.96 17.65
C SER A 132 -12.51 14.47 17.64
N GLY A 133 -12.87 15.11 16.52
CA GLY A 133 -12.79 16.58 16.35
C GLY A 133 -11.38 17.15 16.29
N LYS A 134 -10.34 16.33 16.22
CA LYS A 134 -8.98 16.82 16.01
C LYS A 134 -8.73 17.07 14.52
N SER A 135 -8.35 18.28 14.16
CA SER A 135 -8.00 18.67 12.78
C SER A 135 -6.90 17.79 12.16
N THR A 136 -6.20 17.00 12.97
CA THR A 136 -5.15 16.07 12.57
C THR A 136 -5.70 14.82 11.86
N LEU A 137 -6.94 14.40 12.15
CA LEU A 137 -7.56 13.23 11.49
C LEU A 137 -7.79 13.44 9.98
N HIS A 138 -7.98 14.68 9.56
CA HIS A 138 -8.11 14.99 8.12
C HIS A 138 -6.78 14.90 7.34
N LYS A 139 -5.66 14.71 8.05
CA LYS A 139 -4.31 14.66 7.45
C LYS A 139 -3.77 13.25 7.30
N VAL A 140 -4.39 12.26 7.96
CA VAL A 140 -3.95 10.86 7.94
C VAL A 140 -5.09 10.00 7.46
N ARG A 141 -4.85 9.16 6.48
CA ARG A 141 -5.81 8.13 6.11
C ARG A 141 -5.84 7.06 7.22
N VAL A 142 -7.01 6.88 7.82
CA VAL A 142 -7.26 5.82 8.79
C VAL A 142 -8.17 4.77 8.17
N GLN A 143 -7.83 3.49 8.32
CA GLN A 143 -8.62 2.34 7.92
C GLN A 143 -8.74 1.37 9.09
N LEU A 144 -9.93 0.86 9.33
CA LEU A 144 -10.19 -0.16 10.35
C LEU A 144 -10.52 -1.50 9.69
N PHE A 145 -9.91 -2.57 10.20
CA PHE A 145 -10.25 -3.95 9.83
C PHE A 145 -10.54 -4.76 11.09
N GLY A 146 -11.50 -5.67 11.01
CA GLY A 146 -11.83 -6.59 12.10
C GLY A 146 -12.19 -7.97 11.60
N GLY A 147 -12.20 -8.94 12.51
CA GLY A 147 -12.71 -10.27 12.25
C GLY A 147 -14.11 -10.46 12.86
N SER A 148 -15.03 -11.11 12.12
CA SER A 148 -16.39 -11.36 12.61
C SER A 148 -16.43 -12.31 13.82
N GLU A 149 -15.40 -13.15 13.99
CA GLU A 149 -15.28 -14.14 15.06
C GLU A 149 -14.23 -13.74 16.13
N ASP A 150 -13.87 -12.45 16.19
CA ASP A 150 -12.94 -11.94 17.20
C ASP A 150 -13.59 -11.95 18.59
N MET A 151 -13.11 -12.82 19.47
CA MET A 151 -13.56 -12.92 20.85
C MET A 151 -12.78 -12.01 21.82
N ALA A 152 -11.67 -11.44 21.39
CA ALA A 152 -10.85 -10.54 22.21
C ALA A 152 -11.30 -9.09 22.10
N THR A 153 -11.55 -8.63 20.87
CA THR A 153 -12.09 -7.30 20.54
C THR A 153 -13.20 -7.47 19.50
N PRO A 154 -14.42 -7.83 19.90
CA PRO A 154 -15.54 -8.07 18.98
C PRO A 154 -15.79 -6.89 18.06
N PRO A 155 -16.43 -7.09 16.87
CA PRO A 155 -16.71 -6.03 15.88
C PRO A 155 -17.30 -4.75 16.47
N ALA A 156 -18.18 -4.85 17.45
CA ALA A 156 -18.77 -3.69 18.15
C ALA A 156 -17.73 -2.75 18.78
N THR A 157 -16.55 -3.27 19.15
CA THR A 157 -15.45 -2.47 19.69
C THR A 157 -14.84 -1.55 18.62
N LEU A 158 -14.71 -2.07 17.40
CA LEU A 158 -14.26 -1.29 16.23
C LEU A 158 -15.34 -0.34 15.72
N GLU A 159 -16.63 -0.75 15.76
CA GLU A 159 -17.75 0.12 15.42
C GLU A 159 -17.78 1.37 16.34
N ALA A 160 -17.55 1.18 17.65
CA ALA A 160 -17.40 2.29 18.58
C ALA A 160 -16.17 3.17 18.25
N LEU A 161 -15.06 2.56 17.81
CA LEU A 161 -13.85 3.30 17.45
C LEU A 161 -14.05 4.13 16.16
N THR A 162 -14.92 3.73 15.23
CA THR A 162 -15.23 4.56 14.03
C THR A 162 -15.77 5.94 14.43
N ALA A 163 -16.59 6.02 15.47
CA ALA A 163 -17.14 7.29 15.96
C ALA A 163 -16.03 8.19 16.56
N GLU A 164 -15.09 7.62 17.26
CA GLU A 164 -13.92 8.34 17.78
C GLU A 164 -12.96 8.84 16.69
N LEU A 165 -12.99 8.20 15.52
CA LEU A 165 -12.16 8.50 14.35
C LEU A 165 -12.95 9.18 13.22
N ASP A 166 -13.95 9.99 13.58
CA ASP A 166 -14.74 10.82 12.66
C ASP A 166 -15.34 10.04 11.47
N GLY A 167 -15.75 8.78 11.70
CA GLY A 167 -16.34 7.91 10.68
C GLY A 167 -15.32 7.19 9.80
N ALA A 168 -14.12 6.88 10.33
CA ALA A 168 -13.11 6.11 9.60
C ALA A 168 -13.71 4.82 9.00
N PRO A 169 -13.38 4.46 7.76
CA PRO A 169 -13.90 3.26 7.12
C PRO A 169 -13.58 1.99 7.92
N LEU A 170 -14.58 1.13 8.10
CA LEU A 170 -14.47 -0.16 8.76
C LEU A 170 -14.88 -1.28 7.80
N GLU A 171 -14.08 -2.33 7.73
CA GLU A 171 -14.40 -3.58 7.03
C GLU A 171 -14.22 -4.76 7.99
N ILE A 172 -15.22 -5.63 8.06
CA ILE A 172 -15.20 -6.84 8.88
C ILE A 172 -15.00 -8.05 7.97
N PHE A 173 -13.94 -8.84 8.24
CA PHE A 173 -13.62 -10.07 7.52
C PHE A 173 -14.44 -11.23 8.08
N ASP A 174 -15.27 -11.82 7.23
CA ASP A 174 -16.14 -12.92 7.62
C ASP A 174 -15.35 -14.19 8.00
N GLY A 175 -15.72 -14.79 9.14
CA GLY A 175 -15.11 -16.00 9.69
C GLY A 175 -13.63 -15.85 10.05
N VAL A 176 -13.16 -14.66 10.37
CA VAL A 176 -11.80 -14.34 10.85
C VAL A 176 -11.86 -13.94 12.31
N GLY A 177 -10.89 -14.36 13.10
CA GLY A 177 -10.75 -14.00 14.52
C GLY A 177 -9.91 -12.74 14.73
N HIS A 178 -9.10 -12.76 15.79
CA HIS A 178 -8.34 -11.60 16.27
C HIS A 178 -7.07 -11.30 15.48
N VAL A 179 -6.55 -12.26 14.70
CA VAL A 179 -5.25 -12.11 14.02
C VAL A 179 -5.40 -12.30 12.51
N PRO A 180 -6.01 -11.35 11.80
CA PRO A 180 -6.33 -11.48 10.37
C PRO A 180 -5.09 -11.71 9.49
N ALA A 181 -3.92 -11.20 9.90
CA ALA A 181 -2.66 -11.43 9.19
C ALA A 181 -2.24 -12.92 9.17
N VAL A 182 -2.73 -13.73 10.10
CA VAL A 182 -2.46 -15.16 10.19
C VAL A 182 -3.61 -15.99 9.60
N GLU A 183 -4.85 -15.59 9.87
CA GLU A 183 -6.04 -16.34 9.48
C GLU A 183 -6.45 -16.15 8.02
N ALA A 184 -6.21 -14.94 7.48
CA ALA A 184 -6.54 -14.56 6.11
C ALA A 184 -5.40 -13.74 5.48
N PRO A 185 -4.15 -14.26 5.40
CA PRO A 185 -2.96 -13.49 5.04
C PRO A 185 -3.06 -12.83 3.66
N THR A 186 -3.57 -13.55 2.68
CA THR A 186 -3.71 -13.02 1.31
C THR A 186 -4.72 -11.86 1.26
N LEU A 187 -5.89 -12.04 1.87
CA LEU A 187 -6.92 -10.99 1.93
C LEU A 187 -6.41 -9.77 2.70
N PHE A 188 -5.81 -10.00 3.88
CA PHE A 188 -5.28 -8.93 4.71
C PHE A 188 -4.18 -8.14 3.98
N ALA A 189 -3.22 -8.83 3.36
CA ALA A 189 -2.16 -8.19 2.59
C ALA A 189 -2.71 -7.37 1.40
N GLN A 190 -3.68 -7.87 0.65
CA GLN A 190 -4.33 -7.13 -0.44
C GLN A 190 -5.00 -5.84 0.07
N LYS A 191 -5.74 -5.93 1.19
CA LYS A 191 -6.42 -4.79 1.78
C LYS A 191 -5.43 -3.76 2.35
N LEU A 192 -4.39 -4.21 3.04
CA LEU A 192 -3.33 -3.35 3.57
C LEU A 192 -2.59 -2.63 2.44
N LEU A 193 -2.19 -3.34 1.39
CA LEU A 193 -1.55 -2.74 0.23
C LEU A 193 -2.46 -1.73 -0.49
N ALA A 194 -3.77 -1.97 -0.55
CA ALA A 194 -4.72 -1.01 -1.10
C ALA A 194 -4.79 0.29 -0.27
N VAL A 195 -4.71 0.21 1.06
CA VAL A 195 -4.63 1.39 1.94
C VAL A 195 -3.31 2.14 1.70
N MET A 196 -2.19 1.43 1.63
CA MET A 196 -0.86 2.01 1.40
C MET A 196 -0.75 2.61 0.00
N ALA A 197 -1.26 1.93 -1.02
CA ALA A 197 -1.18 2.37 -2.43
C ALA A 197 -1.93 3.69 -2.68
N THR A 198 -2.95 3.99 -1.87
CA THR A 198 -3.65 5.27 -1.95
C THR A 198 -2.82 6.44 -1.40
N ASP A 199 -1.76 6.18 -0.64
CA ASP A 199 -0.81 7.20 -0.17
C ASP A 199 0.48 7.29 -1.00
N LEU A 200 0.73 6.34 -1.91
CA LEU A 200 1.79 6.48 -2.93
C LEU A 200 1.42 7.55 -3.97
N GLY A 201 0.80 8.62 -3.50
CA GLY A 201 0.31 9.76 -4.26
C GLY A 201 -1.14 9.55 -4.69
N ASP A 202 -2.02 9.95 -3.80
CA ASP A 202 -3.38 10.37 -4.09
C ASP A 202 -4.14 9.54 -5.14
N VAL A 203 -5.21 8.87 -4.76
CA VAL A 203 -6.21 8.40 -5.76
C VAL A 203 -6.67 9.58 -6.63
N ALA A 204 -6.69 10.80 -6.09
CA ALA A 204 -6.82 12.02 -6.87
C ALA A 204 -5.64 12.21 -7.83
N ASN A 205 -4.38 12.01 -7.40
CA ASN A 205 -3.22 12.06 -8.29
C ASN A 205 -3.16 10.88 -9.27
N HIS A 206 -3.62 9.68 -8.89
CA HIS A 206 -3.79 8.58 -9.84
C HIS A 206 -4.87 8.90 -10.88
N GLY A 207 -5.98 9.52 -10.46
CA GLY A 207 -7.00 10.03 -11.37
C GLY A 207 -6.47 11.17 -12.23
N VAL A 208 -5.75 12.12 -11.65
CA VAL A 208 -5.10 13.22 -12.36
C VAL A 208 -3.98 12.71 -13.26
N ALA A 209 -3.09 11.84 -12.77
CA ALA A 209 -2.01 11.26 -13.57
C ALA A 209 -2.57 10.38 -14.71
N TYR A 210 -3.66 9.64 -14.49
CA TYR A 210 -4.33 8.91 -15.54
C TYR A 210 -4.98 9.84 -16.55
N ALA A 211 -5.71 10.87 -16.12
CA ALA A 211 -6.37 11.84 -17.01
C ALA A 211 -5.33 12.62 -17.84
N THR A 212 -4.27 13.12 -17.19
CA THR A 212 -3.14 13.77 -17.85
C THR A 212 -2.45 12.81 -18.81
N GLY A 213 -2.21 11.57 -18.38
CA GLY A 213 -1.60 10.54 -19.22
C GLY A 213 -2.44 10.16 -20.43
N LEU A 214 -3.75 10.06 -20.27
CA LEU A 214 -4.67 9.77 -21.37
C LEU A 214 -4.65 10.89 -22.41
N GLU A 215 -4.64 12.15 -21.97
CA GLU A 215 -4.56 13.31 -22.84
C GLU A 215 -3.20 13.37 -23.55
N THR A 216 -2.10 13.20 -22.82
CA THR A 216 -0.75 13.15 -23.40
C THR A 216 -0.62 12.00 -24.40
N ARG A 217 -1.15 10.82 -24.08
CA ARG A 217 -1.15 9.66 -24.96
C ARG A 217 -1.89 9.94 -26.26
N LYS A 218 -3.06 10.60 -26.20
CA LYS A 218 -3.82 11.04 -27.39
C LYS A 218 -3.05 12.02 -28.24
N GLN A 219 -2.45 13.03 -27.62
CA GLN A 219 -1.66 14.05 -28.32
C GLN A 219 -0.43 13.45 -29.01
N VAL A 220 0.22 12.49 -28.39
CA VAL A 220 1.43 11.85 -28.93
C VAL A 220 1.10 10.73 -29.93
N LEU A 221 0.25 9.78 -29.59
CA LEU A 221 -0.07 8.61 -30.44
C LEU A 221 -1.25 8.85 -31.40
N GLY A 222 -2.06 9.89 -31.16
CA GLY A 222 -3.29 10.22 -31.89
C GLY A 222 -4.54 9.62 -31.27
N GLU A 223 -5.61 10.38 -31.33
CA GLU A 223 -6.89 10.02 -30.69
C GLU A 223 -7.45 8.69 -31.19
N GLU A 224 -7.40 8.45 -32.49
CA GLU A 224 -7.92 7.23 -33.09
C GLU A 224 -7.20 5.96 -32.64
N HIS A 225 -5.86 6.03 -32.51
CA HIS A 225 -5.07 4.91 -31.99
C HIS A 225 -5.43 4.61 -30.53
N VAL A 226 -5.54 5.65 -29.72
CA VAL A 226 -5.87 5.52 -28.28
C VAL A 226 -7.30 5.01 -28.11
N ALA A 227 -8.26 5.51 -28.89
CA ALA A 227 -9.64 5.04 -28.85
C ALA A 227 -9.74 3.54 -29.19
N ARG A 228 -9.06 3.07 -30.25
CA ARG A 228 -9.01 1.64 -30.60
C ARG A 228 -8.37 0.80 -29.50
N SER A 229 -7.24 1.24 -28.94
CA SER A 229 -6.56 0.53 -27.86
C SER A 229 -7.45 0.40 -26.61
N THR A 230 -8.18 1.46 -26.28
CA THR A 230 -9.10 1.47 -25.12
C THR A 230 -10.33 0.58 -25.38
N ALA A 231 -10.90 0.61 -26.58
CA ALA A 231 -12.06 -0.20 -26.94
C ALA A 231 -11.74 -1.71 -26.99
N ASN A 232 -10.50 -2.08 -27.32
CA ASN A 232 -10.06 -3.45 -27.40
C ASN A 232 -9.61 -4.03 -26.05
N ALA A 233 -9.47 -3.20 -25.00
CA ALA A 233 -9.07 -3.66 -23.69
C ALA A 233 -10.13 -4.56 -23.05
N ASN A 234 -9.71 -5.66 -22.45
CA ASN A 234 -10.57 -6.62 -21.76
C ASN A 234 -10.09 -6.83 -20.31
N SER A 235 -10.72 -7.77 -19.57
CA SER A 235 -10.38 -8.00 -18.16
C SER A 235 -8.93 -8.44 -17.92
N LEU A 236 -8.24 -9.00 -18.91
CA LEU A 236 -6.86 -9.45 -18.80
C LEU A 236 -5.89 -8.27 -18.87
N ASP A 237 -6.07 -7.35 -19.82
CA ASP A 237 -5.10 -6.30 -20.11
C ASP A 237 -5.52 -4.90 -19.65
N ALA A 238 -6.79 -4.68 -19.27
CA ALA A 238 -7.26 -3.38 -18.79
C ALA A 238 -6.44 -2.83 -17.60
N PRO A 239 -6.05 -3.63 -16.56
CA PRO A 239 -5.19 -3.15 -15.48
C PRO A 239 -3.80 -2.70 -15.99
N PHE A 240 -3.23 -3.43 -16.97
CA PHE A 240 -1.96 -3.07 -17.59
C PHE A 240 -2.09 -1.77 -18.39
N GLN A 241 -3.16 -1.60 -19.19
CA GLN A 241 -3.41 -0.36 -19.94
C GLN A 241 -3.57 0.86 -19.02
N GLN A 242 -4.25 0.69 -17.87
CA GLN A 242 -4.36 1.74 -16.85
C GLN A 242 -2.99 2.10 -16.27
N MET A 243 -2.19 1.10 -15.89
CA MET A 243 -0.86 1.29 -15.36
C MET A 243 0.05 2.04 -16.33
N ILE A 244 0.11 1.60 -17.60
CA ILE A 244 0.93 2.25 -18.63
C ILE A 244 0.45 3.67 -18.93
N THR A 245 -0.86 3.90 -18.97
CA THR A 245 -1.41 5.25 -19.19
C THR A 245 -1.00 6.19 -18.06
N ARG A 246 -1.01 5.74 -16.83
CA ARG A 246 -0.59 6.54 -15.67
C ARG A 246 0.93 6.75 -15.64
N LEU A 247 1.71 5.66 -15.64
CA LEU A 247 3.17 5.75 -15.42
C LEU A 247 3.91 6.30 -16.63
N ALA A 248 3.72 5.70 -17.82
CA ALA A 248 4.45 6.14 -18.98
C ALA A 248 3.94 7.50 -19.48
N TRP A 249 2.63 7.66 -19.60
CA TRP A 249 2.05 8.86 -20.20
C TRP A 249 1.77 9.97 -19.20
N GLY A 250 1.33 9.63 -17.98
CA GLY A 250 1.00 10.61 -16.94
C GLY A 250 2.19 11.11 -16.13
N GLU A 251 3.23 10.30 -15.96
CA GLU A 251 4.41 10.68 -15.19
C GLU A 251 5.63 10.96 -16.09
N LEU A 252 5.97 10.04 -17.00
CA LEU A 252 7.16 10.21 -17.83
C LEU A 252 6.95 11.16 -19.01
N TRP A 253 5.96 10.93 -19.86
CA TRP A 253 5.74 11.73 -21.07
C TRP A 253 5.11 13.09 -20.83
N SER A 254 4.50 13.32 -19.66
CA SER A 254 3.94 14.61 -19.23
C SER A 254 4.91 15.47 -18.43
N ASN A 255 6.09 14.95 -18.07
CA ASN A 255 7.10 15.71 -17.35
C ASN A 255 7.82 16.66 -18.30
N ASP A 256 8.05 17.91 -17.86
CA ASP A 256 8.56 19.02 -18.68
C ASP A 256 10.10 19.11 -18.76
N ASP A 257 10.84 18.21 -18.07
CA ASP A 257 12.32 18.19 -18.12
C ASP A 257 12.88 17.91 -19.51
N LEU A 258 12.13 17.16 -20.34
CA LEU A 258 12.41 16.90 -21.74
C LEU A 258 11.18 17.21 -22.59
N THR A 259 11.40 17.83 -23.72
CA THR A 259 10.34 18.05 -24.70
C THR A 259 9.81 16.71 -25.25
N ARG A 260 8.57 16.67 -25.72
CA ARG A 260 7.99 15.47 -26.37
C ARG A 260 8.81 14.98 -27.54
N ARG A 261 9.49 15.89 -28.24
CA ARG A 261 10.36 15.60 -29.35
C ARG A 261 11.62 14.85 -28.91
N GLU A 262 12.28 15.30 -27.84
CA GLU A 262 13.42 14.62 -27.23
C GLU A 262 13.04 13.24 -26.73
N ARG A 263 11.89 13.12 -26.04
CA ARG A 263 11.35 11.82 -25.58
C ARG A 263 11.10 10.88 -26.76
N SER A 264 10.56 11.38 -27.86
CA SER A 264 10.37 10.57 -29.06
C SER A 264 11.67 10.09 -29.69
N MET A 265 12.71 10.94 -29.71
CA MET A 265 14.05 10.54 -30.17
C MET A 265 14.60 9.40 -29.31
N ILE A 266 14.54 9.54 -27.99
CA ILE A 266 15.01 8.52 -27.03
C ILE A 266 14.22 7.21 -27.21
N THR A 267 12.89 7.28 -27.24
CA THR A 267 12.02 6.10 -27.37
C THR A 267 12.25 5.39 -28.70
N THR A 268 12.33 6.13 -29.79
CA THR A 268 12.63 5.58 -31.12
C THR A 268 14.01 4.89 -31.16
N GLY A 269 15.04 5.51 -30.56
CA GLY A 269 16.36 4.92 -30.47
C GLY A 269 16.37 3.61 -29.66
N ILE A 270 15.71 3.58 -28.50
CA ILE A 270 15.60 2.39 -27.67
C ILE A 270 14.86 1.27 -28.38
N LEU A 271 13.69 1.55 -28.99
CA LEU A 271 12.90 0.55 -29.70
C LEU A 271 13.64 -0.02 -30.92
N ALA A 272 14.37 0.83 -31.64
CA ALA A 272 15.20 0.42 -32.77
C ALA A 272 16.34 -0.49 -32.30
N ALA A 273 17.06 -0.11 -31.24
CA ALA A 273 18.16 -0.89 -30.69
C ALA A 273 17.73 -2.26 -30.17
N LEU A 274 16.51 -2.33 -29.59
CA LEU A 274 15.94 -3.56 -29.05
C LEU A 274 15.15 -4.39 -30.08
N GLY A 275 14.98 -3.91 -31.30
CA GLY A 275 14.22 -4.61 -32.35
C GLY A 275 12.74 -4.81 -32.03
N ARG A 276 12.10 -3.83 -31.36
CA ARG A 276 10.71 -3.93 -30.92
C ARG A 276 9.72 -3.58 -32.03
N GLU A 277 8.62 -4.32 -32.11
CA GLU A 277 7.55 -4.11 -33.11
C GLU A 277 6.90 -2.73 -32.98
N GLU A 278 6.85 -2.18 -31.77
CA GLU A 278 6.32 -0.85 -31.49
C GLU A 278 7.11 0.28 -32.17
N LEU A 279 8.29 -0.02 -32.71
CA LEU A 279 9.08 0.95 -33.49
C LEU A 279 8.27 1.55 -34.63
N THR A 280 7.48 0.75 -35.33
CA THR A 280 6.61 1.22 -36.41
C THR A 280 5.63 2.31 -35.98
N LEU A 281 5.02 2.13 -34.79
CA LEU A 281 4.12 3.14 -34.18
C LEU A 281 4.88 4.41 -33.83
N HIS A 282 6.07 4.27 -33.24
CA HIS A 282 6.86 5.41 -32.79
C HIS A 282 7.54 6.18 -33.92
N LEU A 283 7.85 5.56 -35.07
CA LEU A 283 8.28 6.25 -36.28
C LEU A 283 7.15 7.12 -36.89
N LYS A 284 5.89 6.63 -36.89
CA LYS A 284 4.72 7.44 -37.28
C LYS A 284 4.49 8.58 -36.30
N THR A 285 4.65 8.31 -35.01
CA THR A 285 4.52 9.31 -33.96
C THR A 285 5.58 10.39 -34.08
N ALA A 286 6.84 10.04 -34.34
CA ALA A 286 7.94 10.97 -34.53
C ALA A 286 7.62 11.98 -35.63
N LYS A 287 7.05 11.55 -36.74
CA LYS A 287 6.60 12.42 -37.86
C LYS A 287 5.48 13.37 -37.43
N ARG A 288 4.49 12.86 -36.63
CA ARG A 288 3.36 13.67 -36.10
C ARG A 288 3.80 14.78 -35.18
N ILE A 289 4.75 14.51 -34.29
CA ILE A 289 5.23 15.50 -33.31
C ILE A 289 6.36 16.37 -33.82
N GLY A 290 6.66 16.28 -35.13
CA GLY A 290 7.53 17.18 -35.85
C GLY A 290 9.02 16.88 -35.75
N LEU A 291 9.44 15.62 -35.55
CA LEU A 291 10.83 15.26 -35.81
C LEU A 291 11.17 15.51 -37.27
N THR A 292 12.34 16.08 -37.49
CA THR A 292 12.90 16.23 -38.81
C THR A 292 13.59 14.95 -39.28
N GLU A 293 13.70 14.76 -40.59
CA GLU A 293 14.45 13.65 -41.15
C GLU A 293 15.92 13.64 -40.69
N ALA A 294 16.52 14.82 -40.59
CA ALA A 294 17.89 14.95 -40.11
C ALA A 294 18.06 14.43 -38.68
N GLU A 295 17.12 14.72 -37.82
CA GLU A 295 17.13 14.23 -36.43
C GLU A 295 16.89 12.73 -36.34
N LEU A 296 15.90 12.21 -37.04
CA LEU A 296 15.67 10.77 -37.12
C LEU A 296 16.91 10.04 -37.62
N ARG A 297 17.57 10.57 -38.64
CA ARG A 297 18.81 10.01 -39.17
C ARG A 297 19.87 9.94 -38.11
N GLN A 298 20.06 11.00 -37.30
CA GLN A 298 21.04 11.01 -36.20
C GLN A 298 20.69 9.99 -35.13
N VAL A 299 19.45 9.86 -34.73
CA VAL A 299 18.99 8.82 -33.78
C VAL A 299 19.34 7.42 -34.29
N LEU A 300 19.02 7.11 -35.57
CA LEU A 300 19.30 5.78 -36.11
C LEU A 300 20.79 5.54 -36.35
N MET A 301 21.59 6.57 -36.64
CA MET A 301 23.05 6.47 -36.69
C MET A 301 23.64 6.18 -35.30
N HIS A 302 23.13 6.77 -34.24
CA HIS A 302 23.49 6.41 -32.85
C HIS A 302 23.15 4.94 -32.56
N VAL A 303 21.97 4.46 -33.00
CA VAL A 303 21.62 3.04 -32.89
C VAL A 303 22.64 2.15 -33.63
N ALA A 304 23.12 2.55 -34.79
CA ALA A 304 24.12 1.79 -35.51
C ALA A 304 25.42 1.60 -34.71
N ILE A 305 25.86 2.62 -34.01
CA ILE A 305 27.12 2.60 -33.23
C ILE A 305 26.94 1.86 -31.89
N TYR A 306 25.86 2.11 -31.16
CA TYR A 306 25.67 1.62 -29.78
C TYR A 306 24.74 0.41 -29.68
N GLY A 307 23.84 0.21 -30.62
CA GLY A 307 22.87 -0.90 -30.68
C GLY A 307 23.18 -1.93 -31.78
N GLY A 308 24.10 -1.59 -32.69
CA GLY A 308 24.53 -2.46 -33.77
C GLY A 308 23.92 -2.14 -35.13
N VAL A 309 24.75 -2.29 -36.17
CA VAL A 309 24.39 -1.98 -37.57
C VAL A 309 23.14 -2.73 -38.08
N PRO A 310 22.92 -4.03 -37.74
CA PRO A 310 21.72 -4.73 -38.22
C PRO A 310 20.42 -4.10 -37.69
N ALA A 311 20.39 -3.66 -36.42
CA ALA A 311 19.23 -3.00 -35.81
C ALA A 311 18.93 -1.65 -36.48
N ALA A 312 19.98 -0.87 -36.78
CA ALA A 312 19.82 0.40 -37.50
C ALA A 312 19.34 0.18 -38.95
N ASN A 313 19.88 -0.81 -39.66
CA ASN A 313 19.44 -1.13 -41.01
C ASN A 313 17.96 -1.48 -41.08
N HIS A 314 17.47 -2.29 -40.14
CA HIS A 314 16.06 -2.60 -40.02
C HIS A 314 15.21 -1.34 -39.75
N ALA A 315 15.65 -0.50 -38.80
CA ALA A 315 14.95 0.75 -38.48
C ALA A 315 14.92 1.74 -39.66
N PHE A 316 16.00 1.86 -40.43
CA PHE A 316 16.04 2.67 -41.65
C PHE A 316 15.09 2.11 -42.74
N ALA A 317 15.00 0.78 -42.88
CA ALA A 317 14.07 0.16 -43.81
C ALA A 317 12.62 0.50 -43.45
N LEU A 318 12.23 0.29 -42.20
CA LEU A 318 10.90 0.65 -41.68
C LEU A 318 10.59 2.16 -41.85
N ALA A 319 11.58 3.02 -41.57
CA ALA A 319 11.39 4.46 -41.75
C ALA A 319 11.08 4.82 -43.22
N LYS A 320 11.80 4.23 -44.18
CA LYS A 320 11.53 4.43 -45.62
C LYS A 320 10.15 3.92 -46.01
N GLU A 321 9.72 2.75 -45.53
CA GLU A 321 8.37 2.22 -45.78
C GLU A 321 7.26 3.15 -45.25
N LEU A 322 7.56 3.97 -44.23
CA LEU A 322 6.66 4.96 -43.66
C LEU A 322 6.78 6.36 -44.30
N GLY A 323 7.50 6.48 -45.41
CA GLY A 323 7.64 7.71 -46.18
C GLY A 323 8.60 8.73 -45.55
N TRP A 324 9.61 8.28 -44.79
CA TRP A 324 10.72 9.14 -44.43
C TRP A 324 11.77 9.19 -45.54
N GLY A 325 12.19 10.38 -45.92
CA GLY A 325 13.16 10.59 -47.02
C GLY A 325 12.54 10.89 -48.40
N GLU A 326 11.22 11.16 -48.43
CA GLU A 326 10.49 11.59 -49.61
C GLU A 326 10.29 13.12 -49.66
#